data_b220e2b122e165f98032998b0a88d118
#
_entry.id   b220e2b122e165f98032998b0a88d118
#
_cell.length_a   1.000
_cell.length_b   1.000
_cell.length_c   1.000
_cell.angle_alpha   90.00
_cell.angle_beta   90.00
_cell.angle_gamma   90.00
#
_symmetry.space_group_name_H-M   'P 1'
#
loop_
_entity.id
_entity.type
_entity.pdbx_description
1 polymer ?
#
loop_
_entity_poly.entity_id
_entity_poly.type
_entity_poly.pdbx_seq_one_letter_code
_entity_poly.pdbx_strand_id
1 'polypeptide(L)'
;MLQLLFIVVVIFTGLSDGSGVLPDGPLIASVGGTVTFTTNLNPPETPFTLVNWQLDSGSAPKLIVFSITSETITAPEYEGRITLFRSTGSLELRNLQLSDSGGYLVTIQDGPYQKIGRITLDIYEPVNVRVFPLSADLIEFSGSVSFSCSSSGSSLFFLWMNSSSEVATSDRVQITDTDGGSTLTIVSVTRYDQGSYRCRVSNPVSSITSDPVNISVVYGPDNVEIEVYPSKLHHEKGSDVNLICSADSSPSAEYQWFLNGDQLTSCCPLLQLINIQMSQSGNYICKAFNSKTLRYQTSQRLPIFVHERVSNVKVTQDVTDLIEFSGSVSFSCSSSGSYLSFLWMNSSSEVSASDRIQVTDGGSKMKIINVTRYDDGPYICHVSNPVSSANSDPLHLSVSYGPENVNLEPPSQKYPEGSNIRLSCSADSRPPASFNWFFNGNPLSAPGSELELLNVQKNQSGNYSCQAFNSRTSRYQTSQVSAFFIEGIHVEDGPEKVN
;
A
#
# COMPACT_ATOMS: atom_id res chain seq x y z
N MET A 1 -22.02 6.37 54.68
CA MET A 1 -22.42 5.19 53.92
C MET A 1 -23.93 5.18 53.87
N LEU A 2 -24.51 5.77 52.84
CA LEU A 2 -25.95 5.83 52.64
C LEU A 2 -26.32 4.61 51.78
N GLN A 3 -27.03 3.67 52.37
CA GLN A 3 -27.78 2.64 51.62
C GLN A 3 -28.98 3.32 50.98
N LEU A 4 -28.96 3.50 49.65
CA LEU A 4 -30.11 3.90 48.88
C LEU A 4 -31.06 2.69 48.79
N LEU A 5 -32.18 2.79 49.47
CA LEU A 5 -33.33 1.88 49.32
C LEU A 5 -33.94 2.16 47.93
N PHE A 6 -33.72 1.31 46.96
CA PHE A 6 -34.47 1.35 45.71
C PHE A 6 -35.84 0.70 45.90
N ILE A 7 -36.83 1.53 46.06
CA ILE A 7 -38.25 1.09 45.96
C ILE A 7 -38.54 0.99 44.45
N VAL A 8 -38.55 -0.23 43.90
CA VAL A 8 -39.02 -0.45 42.52
C VAL A 8 -40.55 -0.58 42.57
N VAL A 9 -41.25 0.51 42.32
CA VAL A 9 -42.66 0.48 42.02
C VAL A 9 -42.82 0.24 40.52
N VAL A 10 -43.15 -1.00 40.13
CA VAL A 10 -43.53 -1.31 38.74
C VAL A 10 -44.99 -0.99 38.58
N ILE A 11 -45.33 0.14 37.98
CA ILE A 11 -46.68 0.47 37.57
C ILE A 11 -46.94 -0.15 36.20
N PHE A 12 -47.65 -1.25 36.14
CA PHE A 12 -48.24 -1.75 34.90
C PHE A 12 -49.58 -1.04 34.67
N THR A 13 -49.65 -0.14 33.71
CA THR A 13 -50.90 0.41 33.19
C THR A 13 -51.43 -0.51 32.09
N GLY A 14 -52.17 -1.54 32.44
CA GLY A 14 -53.05 -2.30 31.56
C GLY A 14 -54.50 -1.90 31.82
N LEU A 15 -55.10 -1.15 30.90
CA LEU A 15 -56.54 -0.93 30.87
C LEU A 15 -57.23 -2.25 30.54
N SER A 16 -57.82 -2.94 31.55
CA SER A 16 -58.80 -3.99 31.39
C SER A 16 -60.03 -3.58 32.13
N ASP A 17 -61.12 -3.40 31.40
CA ASP A 17 -62.48 -3.16 31.91
C ASP A 17 -62.98 -4.43 32.62
N GLY A 18 -62.87 -4.46 33.95
CA GLY A 18 -63.29 -5.55 34.78
C GLY A 18 -62.77 -5.33 36.20
N SER A 19 -63.56 -4.67 37.04
CA SER A 19 -63.19 -4.27 38.38
C SER A 19 -62.98 -5.45 39.32
N GLY A 20 -61.80 -6.10 39.23
CA GLY A 20 -61.31 -6.98 40.29
C GLY A 20 -60.98 -6.17 41.55
N VAL A 21 -61.08 -6.73 42.71
CA VAL A 21 -60.71 -6.08 43.97
C VAL A 21 -59.22 -5.80 44.07
N LEU A 22 -58.42 -6.61 43.42
CA LEU A 22 -56.95 -6.50 43.32
C LEU A 22 -56.54 -6.39 41.88
N PRO A 23 -55.36 -5.79 41.58
CA PRO A 23 -54.80 -5.71 40.20
C PRO A 23 -54.50 -7.11 39.65
N ASP A 24 -54.57 -7.23 38.33
CA ASP A 24 -54.18 -8.45 37.59
C ASP A 24 -52.67 -8.69 37.61
N GLY A 25 -52.26 -9.96 37.63
CA GLY A 25 -50.88 -10.42 37.54
C GLY A 25 -50.18 -10.59 38.90
N PRO A 26 -49.00 -11.28 38.92
CA PRO A 26 -48.20 -11.48 40.10
C PRO A 26 -47.51 -10.19 40.55
N LEU A 27 -47.44 -9.97 41.86
CA LEU A 27 -46.48 -9.02 42.44
C LEU A 27 -45.13 -9.70 42.59
N ILE A 28 -44.07 -8.97 42.26
CA ILE A 28 -42.67 -9.46 42.29
C ILE A 28 -41.91 -8.64 43.32
N ALA A 29 -41.21 -9.32 44.22
CA ALA A 29 -40.43 -8.65 45.26
C ALA A 29 -39.15 -9.42 45.62
N SER A 30 -38.21 -8.75 46.28
CA SER A 30 -36.99 -9.36 46.81
C SER A 30 -37.13 -9.73 48.27
N VAL A 31 -36.42 -10.79 48.70
CA VAL A 31 -36.25 -11.10 50.12
C VAL A 31 -35.77 -9.87 50.90
N GLY A 32 -36.36 -9.64 52.09
CA GLY A 32 -36.10 -8.47 52.93
C GLY A 32 -36.79 -7.19 52.46
N GLY A 33 -37.46 -7.21 51.32
CA GLY A 33 -38.20 -6.09 50.75
C GLY A 33 -39.54 -5.83 51.40
N THR A 34 -40.35 -4.98 50.80
CA THR A 34 -41.70 -4.63 51.19
C THR A 34 -42.64 -4.68 49.99
N VAL A 35 -43.80 -5.20 50.12
CA VAL A 35 -44.84 -5.20 49.10
C VAL A 35 -46.13 -4.62 49.66
N THR A 36 -46.88 -3.87 48.86
CA THR A 36 -48.18 -3.38 49.17
C THR A 36 -49.22 -4.02 48.25
N PHE A 37 -50.14 -4.79 48.79
CA PHE A 37 -51.28 -5.30 48.08
C PHE A 37 -52.37 -4.20 48.05
N THR A 38 -52.31 -3.40 46.97
CA THR A 38 -53.26 -2.27 46.83
C THR A 38 -54.55 -2.75 46.23
N THR A 39 -55.67 -2.47 46.89
CA THR A 39 -57.03 -2.74 46.35
C THR A 39 -57.42 -1.65 45.34
N ASN A 40 -58.24 -2.03 44.36
CA ASN A 40 -58.83 -1.10 43.37
C ASN A 40 -60.14 -0.45 43.92
N LEU A 41 -60.36 -0.52 45.22
CA LEU A 41 -61.59 -0.01 45.85
C LEU A 41 -61.40 1.45 46.26
N ASN A 42 -62.42 2.28 45.95
CA ASN A 42 -62.47 3.64 46.45
C ASN A 42 -62.75 3.60 47.97
N PRO A 43 -62.06 4.43 48.76
CA PRO A 43 -62.36 4.52 50.19
C PRO A 43 -63.81 4.89 50.40
N PRO A 44 -64.63 4.08 51.17
CA PRO A 44 -65.98 4.44 51.49
C PRO A 44 -66.00 5.57 52.53
N GLU A 45 -67.18 6.22 52.72
CA GLU A 45 -67.35 7.24 53.73
C GLU A 45 -67.14 6.69 55.11
N THR A 46 -67.46 5.40 55.31
CA THR A 46 -67.23 4.66 56.56
C THR A 46 -66.28 3.50 56.29
N PRO A 47 -65.33 3.21 57.22
CA PRO A 47 -64.40 2.06 57.05
C PRO A 47 -65.15 0.76 56.85
N PHE A 48 -64.54 -0.15 56.02
CA PHE A 48 -65.09 -1.49 55.79
C PHE A 48 -65.43 -2.22 57.13
N THR A 49 -66.55 -2.92 57.18
CA THR A 49 -66.99 -3.63 58.37
C THR A 49 -66.11 -4.86 58.64
N LEU A 50 -65.58 -5.47 57.65
CA LEU A 50 -64.61 -6.57 57.73
C LEU A 50 -63.57 -6.49 56.60
N VAL A 51 -62.30 -6.73 56.93
CA VAL A 51 -61.22 -6.99 56.02
C VAL A 51 -60.48 -8.24 56.52
N ASN A 52 -60.36 -9.26 55.65
CA ASN A 52 -59.67 -10.51 55.95
C ASN A 52 -58.66 -10.82 54.84
N TRP A 53 -57.39 -10.85 55.20
CA TRP A 53 -56.33 -11.27 54.33
C TRP A 53 -55.81 -12.66 54.71
N GLN A 54 -55.64 -13.53 53.73
CA GLN A 54 -55.19 -14.91 53.89
C GLN A 54 -54.19 -15.28 52.86
N LEU A 55 -53.21 -16.13 53.21
CA LEU A 55 -52.32 -16.78 52.30
C LEU A 55 -52.86 -18.12 51.85
N ASP A 56 -53.06 -18.32 50.56
CA ASP A 56 -53.55 -19.58 50.00
C ASP A 56 -52.34 -20.54 49.89
N SER A 57 -52.21 -21.44 50.78
CA SER A 57 -51.15 -22.43 50.89
C SER A 57 -51.45 -23.78 50.24
N GLY A 58 -52.59 -23.89 49.50
CA GLY A 58 -52.98 -25.08 48.75
C GLY A 58 -53.79 -26.11 49.59
N SER A 59 -53.61 -26.21 50.92
CA SER A 59 -54.29 -27.15 51.74
C SER A 59 -55.45 -26.49 52.60
N ALA A 60 -55.15 -25.38 53.22
CA ALA A 60 -56.10 -24.49 53.88
C ALA A 60 -55.54 -23.08 53.94
N PRO A 61 -56.33 -22.04 53.65
CA PRO A 61 -55.84 -20.67 53.71
C PRO A 61 -55.34 -20.33 55.11
N LYS A 62 -54.13 -19.75 55.18
CA LYS A 62 -53.57 -19.29 56.46
C LYS A 62 -53.97 -17.85 56.70
N LEU A 63 -54.38 -17.53 57.90
CA LEU A 63 -54.71 -16.18 58.32
C LEU A 63 -53.45 -15.29 58.29
N ILE A 64 -53.55 -14.09 57.70
CA ILE A 64 -52.54 -13.02 57.80
C ILE A 64 -53.05 -11.98 58.77
N VAL A 65 -54.20 -11.39 58.46
CA VAL A 65 -54.87 -10.42 59.31
C VAL A 65 -56.40 -10.46 59.12
N PHE A 66 -57.09 -10.47 60.19
CA PHE A 66 -58.55 -10.34 60.23
C PHE A 66 -58.92 -9.09 61.02
N SER A 67 -59.67 -8.20 60.44
CA SER A 67 -60.01 -6.93 61.05
C SER A 67 -61.47 -6.66 60.89
N ILE A 68 -62.15 -6.43 62.03
CA ILE A 68 -63.53 -5.93 62.15
C ILE A 68 -63.52 -4.55 62.82
N THR A 69 -64.68 -3.91 62.93
CA THR A 69 -64.84 -2.55 63.50
C THR A 69 -64.30 -2.41 64.91
N SER A 70 -64.32 -3.46 65.67
CA SER A 70 -63.97 -3.47 67.12
C SER A 70 -62.60 -4.08 67.41
N GLU A 71 -62.01 -4.87 66.47
CA GLU A 71 -60.86 -5.67 66.77
C GLU A 71 -60.05 -5.96 65.46
N THR A 72 -58.70 -6.09 65.60
CA THR A 72 -57.83 -6.59 64.56
C THR A 72 -56.98 -7.70 65.12
N ILE A 73 -57.05 -8.87 64.52
CA ILE A 73 -56.21 -10.03 64.83
C ILE A 73 -55.19 -10.25 63.73
N THR A 74 -53.93 -10.23 64.09
CA THR A 74 -52.83 -10.56 63.21
C THR A 74 -52.24 -11.91 63.57
N ALA A 75 -51.98 -12.77 62.60
CA ALA A 75 -51.30 -14.04 62.89
C ALA A 75 -49.89 -13.81 63.40
N PRO A 76 -49.40 -14.63 64.36
CA PRO A 76 -48.10 -14.39 65.02
C PRO A 76 -46.88 -14.24 64.06
N GLU A 77 -46.89 -14.98 62.96
CA GLU A 77 -45.78 -14.92 61.92
C GLU A 77 -45.73 -13.58 61.14
N TYR A 78 -46.80 -12.77 61.19
CA TYR A 78 -46.96 -11.47 60.55
C TYR A 78 -46.90 -10.28 61.48
N GLU A 79 -46.84 -10.54 62.81
CA GLU A 79 -46.72 -9.47 63.81
C GLU A 79 -45.52 -8.59 63.59
N GLY A 80 -45.70 -7.26 63.56
CA GLY A 80 -44.64 -6.27 63.29
C GLY A 80 -44.22 -6.18 61.83
N ARG A 81 -44.72 -7.08 60.99
CA ARG A 81 -44.35 -7.10 59.55
C ARG A 81 -45.46 -6.51 58.67
N ILE A 82 -46.68 -6.32 59.14
CA ILE A 82 -47.79 -5.84 58.33
C ILE A 82 -48.28 -4.48 58.74
N THR A 83 -48.90 -3.76 57.80
CA THR A 83 -49.78 -2.61 58.05
C THR A 83 -51.05 -2.76 57.23
N LEU A 84 -52.19 -2.81 57.90
CA LEU A 84 -53.50 -2.87 57.26
C LEU A 84 -54.09 -1.45 57.11
N PHE A 85 -54.34 -1.03 55.87
CA PHE A 85 -55.02 0.22 55.55
C PHE A 85 -56.52 -0.01 55.48
N ARG A 86 -57.20 0.13 56.60
CA ARG A 86 -58.63 -0.22 56.71
C ARG A 86 -59.54 0.60 55.81
N SER A 87 -59.16 1.82 55.47
CA SER A 87 -59.97 2.68 54.59
C SER A 87 -60.01 2.18 53.15
N THR A 88 -58.95 1.46 52.68
CA THR A 88 -58.86 0.92 51.32
C THR A 88 -58.92 -0.61 51.30
N GLY A 89 -58.72 -1.27 52.43
CA GLY A 89 -58.54 -2.73 52.52
C GLY A 89 -57.18 -3.22 52.07
N SER A 90 -56.24 -2.32 51.70
CA SER A 90 -54.91 -2.65 51.24
C SER A 90 -54.03 -3.16 52.38
N LEU A 91 -53.06 -4.04 52.07
CA LEU A 91 -52.14 -4.63 53.02
C LEU A 91 -50.71 -4.36 52.60
N GLU A 92 -49.90 -3.80 53.49
CA GLU A 92 -48.41 -3.73 53.32
C GLU A 92 -47.78 -4.88 54.10
N LEU A 93 -46.90 -5.64 53.47
CA LEU A 93 -46.09 -6.70 54.08
C LEU A 93 -44.61 -6.36 53.94
N ARG A 94 -43.89 -6.33 55.06
CA ARG A 94 -42.47 -5.94 55.17
C ARG A 94 -41.59 -7.13 55.54
N ASN A 95 -40.23 -6.94 55.31
CA ASN A 95 -39.25 -7.95 55.64
C ASN A 95 -39.59 -9.31 55.03
N LEU A 96 -39.83 -9.31 53.73
CA LEU A 96 -40.32 -10.47 52.96
C LEU A 96 -39.38 -11.67 53.09
N GLN A 97 -39.95 -12.85 53.28
CA GLN A 97 -39.23 -14.13 53.30
C GLN A 97 -39.69 -14.97 52.09
N LEU A 98 -38.87 -15.91 51.62
CA LEU A 98 -39.26 -16.82 50.54
C LEU A 98 -40.58 -17.55 50.83
N SER A 99 -40.80 -17.86 52.09
CA SER A 99 -42.06 -18.52 52.59
C SER A 99 -43.28 -17.65 52.43
N ASP A 100 -43.15 -16.36 52.20
CA ASP A 100 -44.30 -15.45 51.94
C ASP A 100 -44.74 -15.51 50.46
N SER A 101 -44.04 -16.25 49.59
CA SER A 101 -44.47 -16.47 48.19
C SER A 101 -45.75 -17.31 48.20
N GLY A 102 -46.72 -16.91 47.37
CA GLY A 102 -47.96 -17.64 47.24
C GLY A 102 -49.15 -16.80 46.80
N GLY A 103 -50.30 -17.40 46.81
CA GLY A 103 -51.55 -16.71 46.48
C GLY A 103 -52.15 -15.99 47.72
N TYR A 104 -52.41 -14.72 47.59
CA TYR A 104 -53.06 -13.89 48.64
C TYR A 104 -54.50 -13.69 48.29
N LEU A 105 -55.38 -13.89 49.29
CA LEU A 105 -56.80 -13.73 49.17
C LEU A 105 -57.25 -12.64 50.12
N VAL A 106 -57.98 -11.65 49.61
CA VAL A 106 -58.61 -10.66 50.40
C VAL A 106 -60.18 -10.83 50.36
N THR A 107 -60.78 -10.76 51.47
CA THR A 107 -62.24 -10.69 51.60
C THR A 107 -62.60 -9.41 52.29
N ILE A 108 -63.44 -8.57 51.69
CA ILE A 108 -63.86 -7.26 52.20
C ILE A 108 -65.37 -7.20 52.26
N GLN A 109 -65.90 -6.81 53.43
CA GLN A 109 -67.33 -6.60 53.62
C GLN A 109 -67.62 -5.09 53.59
N ASP A 110 -68.39 -4.68 52.59
CA ASP A 110 -68.80 -3.30 52.36
C ASP A 110 -70.34 -3.21 52.50
N GLY A 111 -70.81 -2.93 53.71
CA GLY A 111 -72.22 -3.02 54.01
C GLY A 111 -72.76 -4.45 53.77
N PRO A 112 -73.84 -4.62 52.98
CA PRO A 112 -74.39 -5.94 52.65
C PRO A 112 -73.57 -6.72 51.60
N TYR A 113 -72.56 -6.09 50.97
CA TYR A 113 -71.82 -6.67 49.84
C TYR A 113 -70.48 -7.22 50.31
N GLN A 114 -70.19 -8.45 49.88
CA GLN A 114 -68.89 -9.07 50.06
C GLN A 114 -68.08 -8.96 48.72
N LYS A 115 -66.84 -8.50 48.80
CA LYS A 115 -65.90 -8.40 47.67
C LYS A 115 -64.72 -9.31 47.97
N ILE A 116 -64.26 -10.07 46.96
CA ILE A 116 -63.14 -10.99 47.08
C ILE A 116 -62.17 -10.69 46.00
N GLY A 117 -60.85 -10.58 46.34
CA GLY A 117 -59.75 -10.42 45.42
C GLY A 117 -58.68 -11.49 45.65
N ARG A 118 -58.02 -11.89 44.57
CA ARG A 118 -56.91 -12.82 44.65
C ARG A 118 -55.72 -12.24 43.82
N ILE A 119 -54.48 -12.38 44.35
CA ILE A 119 -53.22 -11.99 43.69
C ILE A 119 -52.15 -12.95 44.15
N THR A 120 -51.12 -13.20 43.28
CA THR A 120 -49.92 -13.95 43.64
C THR A 120 -48.79 -13.03 43.97
N LEU A 121 -47.96 -13.43 44.94
CA LEU A 121 -46.67 -12.77 45.25
C LEU A 121 -45.54 -13.76 45.02
N ASP A 122 -44.59 -13.39 44.15
CA ASP A 122 -43.40 -14.16 43.90
C ASP A 122 -42.18 -13.42 44.49
N ILE A 123 -41.48 -14.09 45.40
CA ILE A 123 -40.31 -13.51 46.08
C ILE A 123 -39.07 -14.23 45.66
N TYR A 124 -38.06 -13.43 45.31
CA TYR A 124 -36.76 -13.91 44.82
C TYR A 124 -35.60 -13.44 45.71
N GLU A 125 -34.59 -14.30 45.85
CA GLU A 125 -33.32 -13.88 46.45
C GLU A 125 -32.54 -13.02 45.48
N PRO A 126 -31.86 -11.94 45.95
CA PRO A 126 -30.93 -11.18 45.12
C PRO A 126 -29.77 -12.07 44.64
N VAL A 127 -29.32 -11.85 43.38
CA VAL A 127 -28.21 -12.60 42.80
C VAL A 127 -26.88 -12.08 43.29
N ASN A 128 -25.89 -12.95 43.38
CA ASN A 128 -24.47 -12.63 43.38
C ASN A 128 -23.79 -13.30 42.21
N VAL A 129 -22.49 -13.05 41.95
CA VAL A 129 -21.77 -13.69 40.85
C VAL A 129 -20.33 -13.95 41.20
N ARG A 130 -19.82 -15.11 40.81
CA ARG A 130 -18.42 -15.47 40.85
C ARG A 130 -18.01 -16.18 39.57
N VAL A 131 -16.84 -15.82 39.00
CA VAL A 131 -16.29 -16.48 37.83
C VAL A 131 -14.91 -17.00 38.15
N PHE A 132 -14.61 -18.19 37.66
CA PHE A 132 -13.31 -18.86 37.84
C PHE A 132 -12.99 -19.69 36.60
N PRO A 133 -11.66 -19.76 36.16
CA PRO A 133 -10.53 -19.01 36.69
C PRO A 133 -10.59 -17.52 36.30
N LEU A 134 -9.75 -16.67 36.88
CA LEU A 134 -9.74 -15.22 36.66
C LEU A 134 -9.02 -14.81 35.37
N SER A 135 -8.15 -15.69 34.84
CA SER A 135 -7.43 -15.50 33.59
C SER A 135 -6.99 -16.82 33.00
N ALA A 136 -6.69 -16.83 31.71
CA ALA A 136 -6.10 -17.97 31.00
C ALA A 136 -5.09 -17.48 29.96
N ASP A 137 -3.86 -18.04 30.02
CA ASP A 137 -2.80 -17.85 29.02
C ASP A 137 -2.69 -19.11 28.16
N LEU A 138 -2.93 -18.98 26.86
CA LEU A 138 -3.07 -20.11 25.94
C LEU A 138 -2.21 -19.94 24.69
N ILE A 139 -1.78 -21.06 24.12
CA ILE A 139 -1.14 -21.08 22.82
C ILE A 139 -2.22 -21.32 21.75
N GLU A 140 -2.19 -20.51 20.70
CA GLU A 140 -3.14 -20.60 19.60
C GLU A 140 -3.20 -22.03 19.00
N PHE A 141 -4.41 -22.56 18.78
CA PHE A 141 -4.77 -23.88 18.28
C PHE A 141 -4.36 -25.07 19.18
N SER A 142 -3.73 -24.85 20.33
CA SER A 142 -3.21 -25.95 21.16
C SER A 142 -4.04 -26.23 22.40
N GLY A 143 -5.12 -25.50 22.65
CA GLY A 143 -5.87 -25.67 23.88
C GLY A 143 -7.33 -25.26 23.81
N SER A 144 -8.02 -25.55 24.90
CA SER A 144 -9.36 -25.07 25.22
C SER A 144 -9.35 -24.36 26.56
N VAL A 145 -10.26 -23.44 26.74
CA VAL A 145 -10.48 -22.76 28.01
C VAL A 145 -11.95 -22.91 28.44
N SER A 146 -12.15 -23.09 29.74
CA SER A 146 -13.50 -23.12 30.34
C SER A 146 -13.56 -22.16 31.50
N PHE A 147 -14.52 -21.27 31.49
CA PHE A 147 -14.88 -20.40 32.61
C PHE A 147 -16.19 -20.83 33.25
N SER A 148 -16.16 -21.02 34.54
CA SER A 148 -17.37 -21.32 35.32
C SER A 148 -17.86 -20.05 35.99
N CYS A 149 -19.10 -19.72 35.72
CA CYS A 149 -19.88 -18.69 36.43
C CYS A 149 -20.79 -19.36 37.43
N SER A 150 -20.75 -18.93 38.67
CA SER A 150 -21.68 -19.44 39.72
C SER A 150 -22.37 -18.29 40.41
N SER A 151 -23.62 -18.53 40.83
CA SER A 151 -24.42 -17.56 41.55
C SER A 151 -25.25 -18.27 42.65
N SER A 152 -25.53 -17.55 43.74
CA SER A 152 -26.66 -17.87 44.64
C SER A 152 -27.82 -16.97 44.26
N GLY A 153 -29.02 -17.46 44.55
CA GLY A 153 -30.29 -16.79 44.24
C GLY A 153 -31.28 -17.79 43.66
N SER A 154 -32.43 -17.29 43.27
CA SER A 154 -33.51 -18.09 42.71
C SER A 154 -33.88 -17.63 41.30
N SER A 155 -34.31 -18.57 40.45
CA SER A 155 -34.69 -18.31 39.04
C SER A 155 -33.61 -17.59 38.25
N LEU A 156 -32.39 -18.14 38.23
CA LEU A 156 -31.19 -17.53 37.64
C LEU A 156 -31.22 -17.63 36.14
N PHE A 157 -30.85 -16.52 35.48
CA PHE A 157 -30.54 -16.42 34.06
C PHE A 157 -29.10 -15.94 33.89
N PHE A 158 -28.31 -16.69 33.13
CA PHE A 158 -26.90 -16.43 32.88
C PHE A 158 -26.71 -15.90 31.47
N LEU A 159 -25.81 -14.91 31.32
CA LEU A 159 -25.41 -14.34 30.03
C LEU A 159 -23.91 -14.08 30.01
N TRP A 160 -23.19 -14.71 29.08
CA TRP A 160 -21.80 -14.44 28.86
C TRP A 160 -21.60 -13.29 27.88
N MET A 161 -20.67 -12.41 28.20
CA MET A 161 -20.36 -11.22 27.44
C MET A 161 -18.87 -11.16 27.15
N ASN A 162 -18.47 -10.77 25.90
CA ASN A 162 -17.13 -10.37 25.54
C ASN A 162 -17.14 -8.88 25.24
N SER A 163 -16.37 -8.12 26.03
CA SER A 163 -16.43 -6.65 26.01
C SER A 163 -17.88 -6.16 26.31
N SER A 164 -18.62 -5.72 25.32
CA SER A 164 -20.01 -5.26 25.46
C SER A 164 -21.02 -6.10 24.66
N SER A 165 -20.58 -7.15 23.99
CA SER A 165 -21.42 -8.00 23.15
C SER A 165 -21.69 -9.35 23.82
N GLU A 166 -22.87 -9.91 23.57
CA GLU A 166 -23.22 -11.27 23.98
C GLU A 166 -22.34 -12.29 23.26
N VAL A 167 -21.85 -13.29 23.97
CA VAL A 167 -21.10 -14.41 23.43
C VAL A 167 -22.06 -15.38 22.74
N ALA A 168 -21.97 -15.47 21.41
CA ALA A 168 -22.76 -16.41 20.62
C ALA A 168 -22.13 -17.82 20.65
N THR A 169 -23.00 -18.84 20.73
CA THR A 169 -22.57 -20.24 20.60
C THR A 169 -22.19 -20.59 19.16
N SER A 170 -21.22 -21.49 19.01
CA SER A 170 -20.72 -22.00 17.72
C SER A 170 -20.13 -23.39 17.91
N ASP A 171 -19.59 -23.98 16.83
CA ASP A 171 -18.88 -25.27 16.93
C ASP A 171 -17.69 -25.21 17.91
N ARG A 172 -17.09 -24.02 18.09
CA ARG A 172 -15.95 -23.78 18.99
C ARG A 172 -16.35 -23.20 20.34
N VAL A 173 -17.49 -22.53 20.44
CA VAL A 173 -17.93 -21.81 21.63
C VAL A 173 -19.18 -22.46 22.18
N GLN A 174 -19.08 -23.08 23.35
CA GLN A 174 -20.14 -23.81 24.00
C GLN A 174 -20.51 -23.14 25.33
N ILE A 175 -21.81 -22.97 25.59
CA ILE A 175 -22.32 -22.48 26.84
C ILE A 175 -23.24 -23.58 27.42
N THR A 176 -22.99 -23.97 28.66
CA THR A 176 -23.78 -24.98 29.39
C THR A 176 -24.28 -24.39 30.67
N ASP A 177 -25.57 -24.24 30.79
CA ASP A 177 -26.24 -23.71 31.98
C ASP A 177 -26.74 -24.84 32.87
N THR A 178 -26.65 -24.60 34.17
CA THR A 178 -27.20 -25.43 35.26
C THR A 178 -28.02 -24.55 36.21
N ASP A 179 -28.72 -25.15 37.18
CA ASP A 179 -29.58 -24.39 38.11
C ASP A 179 -28.82 -23.30 38.92
N GLY A 180 -27.52 -23.50 39.18
CA GLY A 180 -26.71 -22.57 39.98
C GLY A 180 -25.48 -22.02 39.26
N GLY A 181 -25.35 -22.25 37.96
CA GLY A 181 -24.14 -21.82 37.23
C GLY A 181 -24.24 -21.95 35.73
N SER A 182 -23.25 -21.34 35.06
CA SER A 182 -23.08 -21.41 33.61
C SER A 182 -21.61 -21.61 33.31
N THR A 183 -21.28 -22.46 32.33
CA THR A 183 -19.90 -22.70 31.89
C THR A 183 -19.77 -22.28 30.43
N LEU A 184 -18.85 -21.37 30.19
CA LEU A 184 -18.41 -20.99 28.84
C LEU A 184 -17.14 -21.79 28.51
N THR A 185 -17.19 -22.59 27.45
CA THR A 185 -16.05 -23.35 26.93
C THR A 185 -15.70 -22.91 25.50
N ILE A 186 -14.45 -22.56 25.28
CA ILE A 186 -13.91 -22.23 23.95
C ILE A 186 -12.86 -23.27 23.60
N VAL A 187 -13.10 -24.04 22.54
CA VAL A 187 -12.16 -25.06 22.02
C VAL A 187 -11.36 -24.53 20.86
N SER A 188 -10.15 -25.04 20.65
CA SER A 188 -9.22 -24.56 19.59
C SER A 188 -9.08 -23.06 19.61
N VAL A 189 -8.64 -22.52 20.74
CA VAL A 189 -8.54 -21.06 20.96
C VAL A 189 -7.66 -20.41 19.90
N THR A 190 -8.13 -19.29 19.38
CA THR A 190 -7.45 -18.48 18.36
C THR A 190 -7.08 -17.11 18.92
N ARG A 191 -6.20 -16.37 18.21
CA ARG A 191 -5.85 -14.97 18.57
C ARG A 191 -7.06 -14.03 18.65
N TYR A 192 -8.16 -14.35 17.99
CA TYR A 192 -9.40 -13.56 17.99
C TYR A 192 -10.27 -13.82 19.22
N ASP A 193 -9.97 -14.84 20.00
CA ASP A 193 -10.66 -15.14 21.26
C ASP A 193 -10.04 -14.36 22.44
N GLN A 194 -8.99 -13.57 22.24
CA GLN A 194 -8.43 -12.66 23.25
C GLN A 194 -9.46 -11.64 23.70
N GLY A 195 -9.44 -11.31 24.97
CA GLY A 195 -10.31 -10.27 25.47
C GLY A 195 -10.78 -10.48 26.89
N SER A 196 -11.70 -9.62 27.32
CA SER A 196 -12.31 -9.59 28.64
C SER A 196 -13.69 -10.16 28.59
N TYR A 197 -13.87 -11.31 29.24
CA TYR A 197 -15.16 -11.97 29.34
C TYR A 197 -15.80 -11.67 30.69
N ARG A 198 -17.11 -11.53 30.72
CA ARG A 198 -17.92 -11.30 31.93
C ARG A 198 -19.14 -12.20 31.92
N CYS A 199 -19.56 -12.63 33.10
CA CYS A 199 -20.80 -13.30 33.30
C CYS A 199 -21.80 -12.32 33.95
N ARG A 200 -22.92 -12.10 33.30
CA ARG A 200 -24.06 -11.38 33.88
C ARG A 200 -25.09 -12.39 34.38
N VAL A 201 -25.45 -12.26 35.62
CA VAL A 201 -26.50 -13.08 36.22
C VAL A 201 -27.67 -12.18 36.57
N SER A 202 -28.88 -12.62 36.26
CA SER A 202 -30.09 -11.87 36.56
C SER A 202 -31.24 -12.80 37.00
N ASN A 203 -32.11 -12.22 37.77
CA ASN A 203 -33.42 -12.77 38.05
C ASN A 203 -34.45 -11.63 38.05
N PRO A 204 -35.79 -11.87 38.31
CA PRO A 204 -36.79 -10.83 38.23
C PRO A 204 -36.59 -9.61 39.15
N VAL A 205 -35.75 -9.72 40.18
CA VAL A 205 -35.58 -8.64 41.20
C VAL A 205 -34.20 -8.00 41.19
N SER A 206 -33.20 -8.63 40.53
CA SER A 206 -31.83 -8.12 40.54
C SER A 206 -31.04 -8.58 39.34
N SER A 207 -29.96 -7.84 39.04
CA SER A 207 -29.00 -8.19 38.01
C SER A 207 -27.60 -7.72 38.42
N ILE A 208 -26.62 -8.59 38.28
CA ILE A 208 -25.20 -8.28 38.59
C ILE A 208 -24.28 -8.83 37.51
N THR A 209 -23.18 -8.15 37.26
CA THR A 209 -22.16 -8.58 36.31
C THR A 209 -20.85 -8.84 37.06
N SER A 210 -20.15 -9.91 36.72
CA SER A 210 -18.89 -10.29 37.34
C SER A 210 -17.77 -9.29 37.02
N ASP A 211 -16.70 -9.36 37.78
CA ASP A 211 -15.42 -8.83 37.35
C ASP A 211 -14.97 -9.51 36.03
N PRO A 212 -14.17 -8.83 35.22
CA PRO A 212 -13.70 -9.38 33.96
C PRO A 212 -12.72 -10.55 34.18
N VAL A 213 -12.85 -11.60 33.40
CA VAL A 213 -11.86 -12.66 33.24
C VAL A 213 -11.20 -12.50 31.88
N ASN A 214 -9.87 -12.62 31.82
CA ASN A 214 -9.12 -12.30 30.60
C ASN A 214 -8.57 -13.55 29.95
N ILE A 215 -8.70 -13.64 28.62
CA ILE A 215 -7.99 -14.60 27.77
C ILE A 215 -6.82 -13.88 27.10
N SER A 216 -5.61 -14.40 27.31
CA SER A 216 -4.38 -14.04 26.61
C SER A 216 -3.97 -15.20 25.69
N VAL A 217 -3.74 -14.91 24.43
CA VAL A 217 -3.36 -15.92 23.44
C VAL A 217 -1.98 -15.59 22.88
N VAL A 218 -1.05 -16.54 23.02
CA VAL A 218 0.24 -16.49 22.35
C VAL A 218 0.14 -17.16 21.00
N TYR A 219 0.68 -16.51 19.94
CA TYR A 219 0.56 -16.97 18.55
C TYR A 219 1.76 -16.57 17.70
N GLY A 220 1.82 -17.13 16.51
CA GLY A 220 2.84 -16.84 15.51
C GLY A 220 4.20 -17.49 15.79
N PRO A 221 5.24 -17.11 15.04
CA PRO A 221 5.21 -16.07 14.01
C PRO A 221 4.48 -16.50 12.73
N ASP A 222 3.70 -15.60 12.17
CA ASP A 222 3.02 -15.76 10.88
C ASP A 222 3.35 -14.54 10.00
N ASN A 223 3.10 -14.63 8.67
CA ASN A 223 3.25 -13.54 7.71
C ASN A 223 4.61 -12.84 7.81
N VAL A 224 5.70 -13.62 7.76
CA VAL A 224 7.05 -13.06 7.83
C VAL A 224 7.41 -12.40 6.50
N GLU A 225 7.65 -11.08 6.53
CA GLU A 225 7.93 -10.26 5.35
C GLU A 225 9.20 -9.42 5.53
N ILE A 226 9.84 -9.07 4.40
CA ILE A 226 10.99 -8.16 4.37
C ILE A 226 10.62 -6.94 3.54
N GLU A 227 10.80 -5.76 4.13
CA GLU A 227 10.78 -4.49 3.42
C GLU A 227 12.20 -3.99 3.18
N VAL A 228 12.44 -3.37 2.02
CA VAL A 228 13.73 -2.79 1.65
C VAL A 228 13.65 -1.28 1.51
N TYR A 229 14.62 -0.58 2.07
CA TYR A 229 14.73 0.87 1.98
C TYR A 229 16.13 1.29 1.47
N PRO A 230 16.22 2.06 0.37
CA PRO A 230 15.15 2.50 -0.54
C PRO A 230 14.44 1.33 -1.23
N SER A 231 13.16 1.50 -1.58
CA SER A 231 12.29 0.47 -2.19
C SER A 231 12.69 0.14 -3.64
N LYS A 232 13.85 -0.50 -3.81
CA LYS A 232 14.42 -0.97 -5.08
C LYS A 232 15.30 -2.19 -4.84
N LEU A 233 15.53 -2.99 -5.87
CA LEU A 233 16.35 -4.20 -5.78
C LEU A 233 17.80 -3.97 -6.22
N HIS A 234 18.06 -2.94 -7.01
CA HIS A 234 19.38 -2.58 -7.53
C HIS A 234 19.94 -1.37 -6.78
N HIS A 235 21.12 -1.53 -6.20
CA HIS A 235 21.77 -0.51 -5.37
C HIS A 235 23.17 -0.20 -5.90
N GLU A 236 23.59 1.04 -5.73
CA GLU A 236 24.96 1.45 -6.05
C GLU A 236 25.89 0.99 -4.93
N LYS A 237 27.07 0.47 -5.28
CA LYS A 237 28.15 0.17 -4.33
C LYS A 237 28.46 1.41 -3.49
N GLY A 238 28.56 1.23 -2.18
CA GLY A 238 28.81 2.31 -1.25
C GLY A 238 27.57 3.02 -0.72
N SER A 239 26.36 2.74 -1.24
CA SER A 239 25.12 3.27 -0.69
C SER A 239 24.69 2.51 0.57
N ASP A 240 23.76 3.10 1.33
CA ASP A 240 23.17 2.46 2.51
C ASP A 240 21.83 1.83 2.15
N VAL A 241 21.60 0.61 2.64
CA VAL A 241 20.37 -0.14 2.46
C VAL A 241 19.90 -0.68 3.80
N ASN A 242 18.62 -0.47 4.11
CA ASN A 242 17.97 -1.01 5.30
C ASN A 242 16.98 -2.09 4.90
N LEU A 243 17.05 -3.24 5.55
CA LEU A 243 16.08 -4.32 5.45
C LEU A 243 15.34 -4.43 6.77
N ILE A 244 14.01 -4.42 6.72
CA ILE A 244 13.15 -4.53 7.91
C ILE A 244 12.36 -5.82 7.80
N CYS A 245 12.49 -6.67 8.82
CA CYS A 245 11.71 -7.90 8.93
C CYS A 245 10.54 -7.69 9.89
N SER A 246 9.37 -8.12 9.49
CA SER A 246 8.15 -8.10 10.31
C SER A 246 7.51 -9.48 10.36
N ALA A 247 6.76 -9.74 11.41
CA ALA A 247 5.96 -10.96 11.58
C ALA A 247 4.79 -10.70 12.53
N ASP A 248 3.69 -11.39 12.29
CA ASP A 248 2.54 -11.42 13.20
C ASP A 248 2.85 -12.40 14.34
N SER A 249 3.15 -11.89 15.53
CA SER A 249 3.54 -12.71 16.67
C SER A 249 3.20 -12.03 18.00
N SER A 250 2.70 -12.82 18.94
CA SER A 250 2.50 -12.45 20.35
C SER A 250 3.08 -13.54 21.25
N PRO A 251 4.08 -13.22 22.10
CA PRO A 251 4.88 -12.00 22.11
C PRO A 251 5.65 -11.79 20.80
N SER A 252 6.24 -10.61 20.67
CA SER A 252 7.06 -10.25 19.51
C SER A 252 8.12 -11.30 19.21
N ALA A 253 8.31 -11.60 17.92
CA ALA A 253 9.29 -12.57 17.48
C ALA A 253 10.73 -12.09 17.66
N GLU A 254 11.64 -13.03 17.81
CA GLU A 254 13.09 -12.84 17.66
C GLU A 254 13.47 -13.08 16.20
N TYR A 255 14.45 -12.32 15.67
CA TYR A 255 14.78 -12.35 14.25
C TYR A 255 16.21 -12.78 13.99
N GLN A 256 16.42 -13.53 12.91
CA GLN A 256 17.73 -13.92 12.38
C GLN A 256 17.78 -13.66 10.88
N TRP A 257 18.90 -13.11 10.39
CA TRP A 257 19.10 -12.79 8.99
C TRP A 257 20.05 -13.78 8.31
N PHE A 258 19.78 -14.04 7.03
CA PHE A 258 20.60 -14.92 6.19
C PHE A 258 20.84 -14.26 4.84
N LEU A 259 22.06 -14.40 4.31
CA LEU A 259 22.44 -14.03 2.95
C LEU A 259 22.94 -15.28 2.22
N ASN A 260 22.28 -15.65 1.13
CA ASN A 260 22.60 -16.83 0.32
C ASN A 260 22.64 -18.16 1.12
N GLY A 261 21.99 -18.21 2.28
CA GLY A 261 21.97 -19.34 3.20
C GLY A 261 22.91 -19.22 4.40
N ASP A 262 23.87 -18.29 4.36
CA ASP A 262 24.78 -18.04 5.46
C ASP A 262 24.15 -17.08 6.49
N GLN A 263 24.23 -17.44 7.76
CA GLN A 263 23.69 -16.65 8.85
C GLN A 263 24.52 -15.39 9.08
N LEU A 264 23.82 -14.24 9.15
CA LEU A 264 24.42 -12.95 9.51
C LEU A 264 24.39 -12.74 11.04
N THR A 265 25.27 -11.89 11.53
CA THR A 265 25.40 -11.61 12.99
C THR A 265 24.31 -10.71 13.55
N SER A 266 23.38 -10.21 12.72
CA SER A 266 22.26 -9.35 13.15
C SER A 266 21.14 -10.18 13.80
N CYS A 267 20.68 -9.73 14.97
CA CYS A 267 19.61 -10.35 15.77
C CYS A 267 18.34 -9.50 15.88
N CYS A 268 18.28 -8.39 15.17
CA CYS A 268 17.19 -7.42 15.27
C CYS A 268 16.30 -7.44 14.02
N PRO A 269 15.06 -6.94 14.07
CA PRO A 269 14.20 -6.83 12.91
C PRO A 269 14.78 -5.94 11.81
N LEU A 270 15.62 -4.97 12.18
CA LEU A 270 16.32 -4.08 11.24
C LEU A 270 17.72 -4.60 10.96
N LEU A 271 18.02 -4.89 9.69
CA LEU A 271 19.37 -5.13 9.16
C LEU A 271 19.83 -3.91 8.38
N GLN A 272 20.87 -3.24 8.87
CA GLN A 272 21.47 -2.08 8.22
C GLN A 272 22.72 -2.51 7.44
N LEU A 273 22.68 -2.31 6.13
CA LEU A 273 23.81 -2.53 5.22
C LEU A 273 24.41 -1.16 4.87
N ILE A 274 25.34 -0.71 5.69
CA ILE A 274 26.01 0.58 5.51
C ILE A 274 27.17 0.39 4.54
N ASN A 275 27.32 1.30 3.56
CA ASN A 275 28.38 1.26 2.55
C ASN A 275 28.40 -0.11 1.83
N ILE A 276 27.25 -0.52 1.29
CA ILE A 276 27.05 -1.87 0.74
C ILE A 276 28.07 -2.22 -0.34
N GLN A 277 28.61 -3.44 -0.28
CA GLN A 277 29.64 -3.94 -1.18
C GLN A 277 29.10 -4.99 -2.16
N MET A 278 29.80 -5.22 -3.28
CA MET A 278 29.43 -6.22 -4.30
C MET A 278 29.22 -7.64 -3.71
N SER A 279 30.02 -8.00 -2.69
CA SER A 279 29.90 -9.29 -1.99
C SER A 279 28.64 -9.46 -1.18
N GLN A 280 27.91 -8.38 -0.95
CA GLN A 280 26.63 -8.39 -0.25
C GLN A 280 25.42 -8.48 -1.20
N SER A 281 25.69 -8.66 -2.51
CA SER A 281 24.66 -9.05 -3.46
C SER A 281 24.19 -10.47 -3.19
N GLY A 282 22.89 -10.69 -3.26
CA GLY A 282 22.34 -12.02 -3.09
C GLY A 282 20.91 -12.05 -2.55
N ASN A 283 20.48 -13.22 -2.14
CA ASN A 283 19.15 -13.46 -1.60
C ASN A 283 19.15 -13.33 -0.08
N TYR A 284 18.45 -12.33 0.42
CA TYR A 284 18.23 -12.14 1.85
C TYR A 284 16.98 -12.89 2.29
N ILE A 285 17.07 -13.52 3.44
CA ILE A 285 15.97 -14.19 4.14
C ILE A 285 16.00 -13.77 5.60
N CYS A 286 14.84 -13.48 6.14
CA CYS A 286 14.63 -13.30 7.56
C CYS A 286 13.91 -14.52 8.14
N LYS A 287 14.36 -14.99 9.29
CA LYS A 287 13.72 -16.04 10.09
C LYS A 287 13.22 -15.42 11.38
N ALA A 288 11.93 -15.49 11.62
CA ALA A 288 11.28 -15.08 12.85
C ALA A 288 11.06 -16.31 13.76
N PHE A 289 11.26 -16.14 15.07
CA PHE A 289 11.07 -17.17 16.08
C PHE A 289 10.29 -16.63 17.26
N ASN A 290 9.27 -17.35 17.73
CA ASN A 290 8.55 -17.03 18.94
C ASN A 290 8.89 -18.03 20.04
N SER A 291 9.54 -17.58 21.10
CA SER A 291 10.02 -18.41 22.21
C SER A 291 8.91 -19.01 23.08
N LYS A 292 7.67 -18.50 23.00
CA LYS A 292 6.52 -19.05 23.73
C LYS A 292 5.80 -20.14 22.95
N THR A 293 5.61 -19.94 21.63
CA THR A 293 5.01 -20.97 20.76
C THR A 293 6.02 -22.03 20.33
N LEU A 294 7.32 -21.77 20.48
CA LEU A 294 8.45 -22.58 19.98
C LEU A 294 8.40 -22.78 18.46
N ARG A 295 7.74 -21.89 17.74
CA ARG A 295 7.59 -21.92 16.28
C ARG A 295 8.53 -20.93 15.63
N TYR A 296 8.88 -21.23 14.37
CA TYR A 296 9.60 -20.30 13.52
C TYR A 296 8.99 -20.29 12.13
N GLN A 297 9.15 -19.17 11.43
CA GLN A 297 8.77 -19.00 10.03
C GLN A 297 9.82 -18.14 9.33
N THR A 298 10.00 -18.38 8.03
CA THR A 298 10.93 -17.60 7.19
C THR A 298 10.18 -16.77 6.17
N SER A 299 10.74 -15.60 5.85
CA SER A 299 10.25 -14.75 4.77
C SER A 299 10.46 -15.40 3.40
N GLN A 300 9.83 -14.83 2.38
CA GLN A 300 10.24 -15.00 0.98
C GLN A 300 11.67 -14.47 0.78
N ARG A 301 12.34 -14.97 -0.27
CA ARG A 301 13.67 -14.51 -0.66
C ARG A 301 13.57 -13.11 -1.26
N LEU A 302 14.37 -12.18 -0.74
CA LEU A 302 14.52 -10.84 -1.30
C LEU A 302 15.87 -10.73 -2.01
N PRO A 303 15.91 -10.65 -3.36
CA PRO A 303 17.16 -10.45 -4.09
C PRO A 303 17.61 -8.98 -3.99
N ILE A 304 18.86 -8.76 -3.61
CA ILE A 304 19.53 -7.46 -3.62
C ILE A 304 20.71 -7.54 -4.57
N PHE A 305 20.79 -6.60 -5.53
CA PHE A 305 21.85 -6.51 -6.52
C PHE A 305 22.65 -5.23 -6.30
N VAL A 306 23.94 -5.36 -6.06
CA VAL A 306 24.85 -4.23 -5.89
C VAL A 306 25.66 -4.04 -7.16
N HIS A 307 25.72 -2.81 -7.66
CA HIS A 307 26.39 -2.46 -8.90
C HIS A 307 27.43 -1.37 -8.70
N GLU A 308 28.54 -1.49 -9.40
CA GLU A 308 29.47 -0.39 -9.55
C GLU A 308 28.94 0.61 -10.58
N ARG A 309 29.09 1.90 -10.26
CA ARG A 309 28.66 2.98 -11.12
C ARG A 309 29.43 2.98 -12.46
N VAL A 310 28.72 3.30 -13.54
CA VAL A 310 29.34 3.55 -14.84
C VAL A 310 30.29 4.75 -14.76
N SER A 311 31.53 4.58 -15.22
CA SER A 311 32.53 5.65 -15.26
C SER A 311 33.56 5.41 -16.35
N ASN A 312 34.37 6.43 -16.66
CA ASN A 312 35.48 6.36 -17.64
C ASN A 312 35.03 5.87 -19.01
N VAL A 313 33.89 6.33 -19.50
CA VAL A 313 33.42 5.99 -20.84
C VAL A 313 34.33 6.65 -21.90
N LYS A 314 34.94 5.84 -22.73
CA LYS A 314 35.85 6.30 -23.77
C LYS A 314 35.57 5.59 -25.08
N VAL A 315 35.65 6.35 -26.19
CA VAL A 315 35.59 5.82 -27.56
C VAL A 315 36.95 5.96 -28.22
N THR A 316 37.37 4.92 -28.88
CA THR A 316 38.55 4.90 -29.73
C THR A 316 38.18 4.44 -31.13
N GLN A 317 38.89 4.93 -32.16
CA GLN A 317 38.72 4.48 -33.53
C GLN A 317 40.04 3.82 -34.02
N ASP A 318 39.91 2.84 -34.92
CA ASP A 318 41.04 2.07 -35.46
C ASP A 318 41.73 2.78 -36.63
N VAL A 319 41.05 3.63 -37.38
CA VAL A 319 41.55 4.34 -38.56
C VAL A 319 41.15 5.81 -38.47
N THR A 320 42.13 6.70 -38.68
CA THR A 320 41.92 8.15 -38.68
C THR A 320 41.90 8.74 -40.10
N ASP A 321 42.58 8.11 -41.04
CA ASP A 321 42.66 8.55 -42.46
C ASP A 321 41.61 7.80 -43.29
N LEU A 322 40.44 8.40 -43.42
CA LEU A 322 39.31 7.82 -44.14
C LEU A 322 39.16 8.45 -45.52
N ILE A 323 39.01 7.60 -46.53
CA ILE A 323 38.71 8.02 -47.90
C ILE A 323 37.31 7.50 -48.26
N GLU A 324 36.49 8.39 -48.81
CA GLU A 324 35.12 8.08 -49.20
C GLU A 324 35.06 6.87 -50.15
N PHE A 325 34.12 5.91 -49.86
CA PHE A 325 33.87 4.65 -50.58
C PHE A 325 35.02 3.65 -50.60
N SER A 326 36.14 3.91 -49.92
CA SER A 326 37.29 3.00 -49.98
C SER A 326 37.69 2.40 -48.66
N GLY A 327 37.00 2.71 -47.60
CA GLY A 327 37.38 2.25 -46.28
C GLY A 327 36.24 1.89 -45.35
N SER A 328 36.61 1.28 -44.24
CA SER A 328 35.72 1.07 -43.08
C SER A 328 36.40 1.62 -41.83
N VAL A 329 35.65 2.03 -40.86
CA VAL A 329 36.15 2.46 -39.55
C VAL A 329 35.45 1.65 -38.47
N SER A 330 36.19 1.23 -37.46
CA SER A 330 35.68 0.57 -36.29
C SER A 330 35.84 1.44 -35.05
N PHE A 331 34.81 1.54 -34.26
CA PHE A 331 34.80 2.21 -32.98
C PHE A 331 34.79 1.16 -31.88
N SER A 332 35.53 1.40 -30.81
CA SER A 332 35.50 0.61 -29.59
C SER A 332 35.18 1.50 -28.44
N CYS A 333 34.11 1.16 -27.70
CA CYS A 333 33.72 1.81 -26.49
C CYS A 333 34.21 1.02 -25.29
N SER A 334 34.84 1.68 -24.35
CA SER A 334 35.28 1.11 -23.07
C SER A 334 34.75 1.91 -21.91
N SER A 335 34.43 1.22 -20.80
CA SER A 335 33.92 1.83 -19.58
C SER A 335 34.31 1.00 -18.37
N SER A 336 34.31 1.62 -17.20
CA SER A 336 34.33 0.95 -15.88
C SER A 336 32.93 0.87 -15.32
N GLY A 337 32.66 -0.18 -14.54
CA GLY A 337 31.36 -0.44 -13.96
C GLY A 337 31.00 -1.92 -14.01
N SER A 338 29.82 -2.28 -13.55
CA SER A 338 29.32 -3.65 -13.59
C SER A 338 28.03 -3.78 -14.40
N TYR A 339 27.84 -4.91 -15.10
CA TYR A 339 26.64 -5.21 -15.90
C TYR A 339 26.30 -4.13 -16.92
N LEU A 340 27.32 -3.75 -17.73
CA LEU A 340 27.25 -2.65 -18.67
C LEU A 340 26.43 -3.01 -19.92
N SER A 341 25.60 -2.07 -20.34
CA SER A 341 24.89 -2.04 -21.61
C SER A 341 25.42 -0.87 -22.44
N PHE A 342 25.69 -1.09 -23.73
CA PHE A 342 26.29 -0.11 -24.66
C PHE A 342 25.28 0.25 -25.74
N LEU A 343 25.18 1.53 -26.04
CA LEU A 343 24.35 2.09 -27.09
C LEU A 343 25.13 3.15 -27.88
N TRP A 344 25.11 3.07 -29.19
CA TRP A 344 25.72 4.08 -30.05
C TRP A 344 24.70 5.12 -30.48
N MET A 345 25.13 6.37 -30.43
CA MET A 345 24.33 7.52 -30.86
C MET A 345 25.07 8.34 -31.89
N ASN A 346 24.36 8.83 -32.90
CA ASN A 346 24.80 9.86 -33.82
C ASN A 346 23.95 11.11 -33.56
N SER A 347 24.61 12.15 -33.06
CA SER A 347 23.89 13.34 -32.54
C SER A 347 22.89 12.94 -31.43
N SER A 348 21.60 13.05 -31.65
CA SER A 348 20.54 12.68 -30.70
C SER A 348 19.79 11.38 -31.06
N SER A 349 20.24 10.69 -32.12
CA SER A 349 19.53 9.50 -32.61
C SER A 349 20.34 8.23 -32.34
N GLU A 350 19.65 7.16 -31.99
CA GLU A 350 20.27 5.84 -31.84
C GLU A 350 20.75 5.32 -33.21
N VAL A 351 21.97 4.78 -33.21
CA VAL A 351 22.56 4.14 -34.39
C VAL A 351 22.11 2.70 -34.45
N SER A 352 21.24 2.38 -35.39
CA SER A 352 20.80 1.02 -35.66
C SER A 352 21.70 0.28 -36.63
N ALA A 353 21.83 -1.03 -36.45
CA ALA A 353 22.51 -1.90 -37.38
C ALA A 353 21.85 -1.85 -38.77
N SER A 354 22.68 -1.85 -39.82
CA SER A 354 22.25 -1.81 -41.22
C SER A 354 23.29 -2.54 -42.10
N ASP A 355 23.09 -2.57 -43.42
CA ASP A 355 24.05 -3.14 -44.34
C ASP A 355 25.42 -2.48 -44.24
N ARG A 356 25.49 -1.20 -43.87
CA ARG A 356 26.72 -0.43 -43.69
C ARG A 356 27.21 -0.32 -42.24
N ILE A 357 26.32 -0.54 -41.25
CA ILE A 357 26.63 -0.38 -39.84
C ILE A 357 26.49 -1.72 -39.13
N GLN A 358 27.55 -2.19 -38.54
CA GLN A 358 27.61 -3.41 -37.77
C GLN A 358 27.89 -3.08 -36.30
N VAL A 359 27.07 -3.63 -35.37
CA VAL A 359 27.28 -3.51 -33.94
C VAL A 359 27.57 -4.90 -33.39
N THR A 360 28.69 -5.04 -32.67
CA THR A 360 29.19 -6.32 -32.15
C THR A 360 29.63 -6.22 -30.71
N ASP A 361 30.06 -7.34 -30.13
CA ASP A 361 30.60 -7.45 -28.76
C ASP A 361 29.67 -6.84 -27.70
N GLY A 362 28.37 -7.20 -27.79
CA GLY A 362 27.37 -6.72 -26.83
C GLY A 362 27.12 -5.20 -26.92
N GLY A 363 27.36 -4.61 -28.09
CA GLY A 363 27.18 -3.18 -28.32
C GLY A 363 28.45 -2.34 -28.13
N SER A 364 29.51 -2.91 -27.55
CA SER A 364 30.74 -2.15 -27.28
C SER A 364 31.55 -1.81 -28.51
N LYS A 365 31.30 -2.46 -29.66
CA LYS A 365 31.94 -2.15 -30.92
C LYS A 365 30.96 -1.82 -32.02
N MET A 366 31.28 -0.80 -32.80
CA MET A 366 30.53 -0.40 -33.99
C MET A 366 31.49 -0.27 -35.17
N LYS A 367 31.09 -0.78 -36.34
CA LYS A 367 31.85 -0.66 -37.57
C LYS A 367 30.98 -0.04 -38.67
N ILE A 368 31.52 0.96 -39.36
CA ILE A 368 30.93 1.57 -40.56
C ILE A 368 31.71 1.12 -41.77
N ILE A 369 31.05 0.52 -42.74
CA ILE A 369 31.60 0.01 -43.99
C ILE A 369 31.25 0.99 -45.10
N ASN A 370 32.16 1.17 -46.08
CA ASN A 370 32.02 2.13 -47.18
C ASN A 370 31.67 3.53 -46.67
N VAL A 371 32.58 4.07 -45.86
CA VAL A 371 32.43 5.39 -45.24
C VAL A 371 32.16 6.46 -46.28
N THR A 372 31.24 7.35 -46.02
CA THR A 372 30.87 8.49 -46.87
C THR A 372 31.15 9.81 -46.15
N ARG A 373 31.13 10.92 -46.89
CA ARG A 373 31.27 12.28 -46.31
C ARG A 373 30.18 12.64 -45.29
N TYR A 374 29.05 11.92 -45.31
CA TYR A 374 27.90 12.12 -44.40
C TYR A 374 28.01 11.32 -43.11
N ASP A 375 29.07 10.53 -42.94
CA ASP A 375 29.32 9.76 -41.71
C ASP A 375 30.23 10.54 -40.74
N ASP A 376 30.27 11.86 -40.78
CA ASP A 376 31.16 12.72 -39.99
C ASP A 376 30.82 12.73 -38.46
N GLY A 377 29.61 12.30 -38.06
CA GLY A 377 29.20 12.23 -36.67
C GLY A 377 28.52 13.50 -36.15
N PRO A 378 28.53 13.79 -34.85
CA PRO A 378 29.28 13.17 -33.75
C PRO A 378 28.75 11.79 -33.32
N TYR A 379 29.70 10.86 -33.10
CA TYR A 379 29.38 9.56 -32.52
C TYR A 379 29.65 9.55 -31.02
N ILE A 380 28.65 9.11 -30.23
CA ILE A 380 28.72 9.02 -28.80
C ILE A 380 28.38 7.60 -28.38
N CYS A 381 29.17 7.03 -27.49
CA CYS A 381 28.82 5.79 -26.80
C CYS A 381 28.12 6.13 -25.51
N HIS A 382 26.85 5.73 -25.39
CA HIS A 382 26.08 5.76 -24.16
C HIS A 382 26.21 4.42 -23.45
N VAL A 383 26.68 4.44 -22.20
CA VAL A 383 26.84 3.24 -21.38
C VAL A 383 25.92 3.35 -20.17
N SER A 384 25.19 2.30 -19.88
CA SER A 384 24.27 2.27 -18.75
C SER A 384 24.32 0.95 -18.01
N ASN A 385 23.92 1.00 -16.75
CA ASN A 385 23.59 -0.15 -15.92
C ASN A 385 22.37 0.20 -15.03
N PRO A 386 21.82 -0.73 -14.21
CA PRO A 386 20.62 -0.47 -13.41
C PRO A 386 20.70 0.72 -12.44
N VAL A 387 21.89 1.23 -12.13
CA VAL A 387 22.06 2.30 -11.12
C VAL A 387 22.60 3.61 -11.68
N SER A 388 23.16 3.60 -12.91
CA SER A 388 23.80 4.79 -13.48
C SER A 388 23.96 4.71 -15.00
N SER A 389 24.21 5.85 -15.64
CA SER A 389 24.60 5.95 -17.05
C SER A 389 25.60 7.06 -17.24
N ALA A 390 26.38 6.96 -18.31
CA ALA A 390 27.31 7.99 -18.72
C ALA A 390 27.55 7.93 -20.24
N ASN A 391 27.96 9.05 -20.81
CA ASN A 391 28.31 9.19 -22.23
C ASN A 391 29.80 9.35 -22.38
N SER A 392 30.32 8.90 -23.52
CA SER A 392 31.65 9.30 -23.98
C SER A 392 31.68 10.75 -24.44
N ASP A 393 32.86 11.31 -24.58
CA ASP A 393 33.05 12.49 -25.40
C ASP A 393 32.62 12.20 -26.85
N PRO A 394 32.09 13.20 -27.58
CA PRO A 394 31.69 13.05 -28.97
C PRO A 394 32.92 12.85 -29.88
N LEU A 395 32.83 11.88 -30.77
CA LEU A 395 33.89 11.59 -31.76
C LEU A 395 33.40 11.97 -33.13
N HIS A 396 34.21 12.78 -33.85
CA HIS A 396 33.95 13.18 -35.22
C HIS A 396 34.89 12.45 -36.19
N LEU A 397 34.35 12.01 -37.34
CA LEU A 397 35.15 11.46 -38.42
C LEU A 397 35.56 12.57 -39.38
N SER A 398 36.76 12.43 -39.94
CA SER A 398 37.22 13.25 -41.04
C SER A 398 37.36 12.40 -42.28
N VAL A 399 36.42 12.52 -43.19
CA VAL A 399 36.42 11.76 -44.46
C VAL A 399 36.94 12.62 -45.58
N SER A 400 37.96 12.11 -46.28
CA SER A 400 38.53 12.74 -47.49
C SER A 400 37.70 12.31 -48.70
N TYR A 401 37.33 13.25 -49.54
CA TYR A 401 36.54 12.99 -50.75
C TYR A 401 36.91 13.94 -51.90
N GLY A 402 36.41 13.64 -53.08
CA GLY A 402 36.60 14.42 -54.28
C GLY A 402 37.99 14.26 -54.91
N PRO A 403 38.35 15.10 -55.92
CA PRO A 403 37.50 16.22 -56.38
C PRO A 403 36.32 15.78 -57.23
N GLU A 404 35.20 16.48 -57.05
CA GLU A 404 33.96 16.30 -57.80
C GLU A 404 33.44 17.68 -58.23
N ASN A 405 32.50 17.71 -59.20
CA ASN A 405 31.82 18.92 -59.66
C ASN A 405 32.83 20.03 -60.06
N VAL A 406 33.89 19.63 -60.81
CA VAL A 406 34.87 20.58 -61.23
C VAL A 406 34.24 21.54 -62.25
N ASN A 407 34.21 22.82 -61.86
CA ASN A 407 33.58 23.87 -62.66
C ASN A 407 34.57 24.91 -63.03
N LEU A 408 34.52 25.35 -64.33
CA LEU A 408 35.30 26.41 -64.89
C LEU A 408 34.48 27.59 -65.28
N GLU A 409 34.75 28.73 -64.69
CA GLU A 409 34.10 30.04 -64.97
C GLU A 409 35.01 31.02 -65.56
N PRO A 410 34.64 31.85 -66.49
CA PRO A 410 33.35 31.91 -67.18
C PRO A 410 33.20 30.78 -68.22
N PRO A 411 31.96 30.43 -68.61
CA PRO A 411 31.75 29.50 -69.72
C PRO A 411 32.19 30.07 -71.06
N SER A 412 32.16 29.22 -72.10
CA SER A 412 32.59 29.60 -73.48
C SER A 412 31.96 30.90 -73.92
N GLN A 413 32.79 31.87 -74.32
CA GLN A 413 32.34 33.18 -74.82
C GLN A 413 33.41 33.88 -75.69
N LYS A 414 33.03 35.03 -76.33
CA LYS A 414 33.90 35.85 -77.15
C LYS A 414 34.46 37.04 -76.38
N TYR A 415 35.71 37.38 -76.63
CA TYR A 415 36.40 38.47 -76.00
C TYR A 415 37.08 39.38 -77.06
N PRO A 416 37.11 40.70 -76.89
CA PRO A 416 37.90 41.60 -77.69
C PRO A 416 39.37 41.36 -77.50
N GLU A 417 40.15 41.47 -78.55
CA GLU A 417 41.61 41.44 -78.48
C GLU A 417 42.11 42.58 -77.58
N GLY A 418 43.09 42.30 -76.70
CA GLY A 418 43.59 43.24 -75.72
C GLY A 418 42.86 43.24 -74.38
N SER A 419 41.74 42.51 -74.23
CA SER A 419 41.05 42.39 -72.96
C SER A 419 41.80 41.54 -71.95
N ASN A 420 41.46 41.68 -70.67
CA ASN A 420 41.96 40.80 -69.60
C ASN A 420 40.87 39.82 -69.23
N ILE A 421 41.17 38.52 -69.16
CA ILE A 421 40.29 37.43 -68.85
C ILE A 421 40.76 36.78 -67.55
N ARG A 422 39.86 36.61 -66.57
CA ARG A 422 40.13 35.82 -65.36
C ARG A 422 39.26 34.59 -65.39
N LEU A 423 39.97 33.46 -65.36
CA LEU A 423 39.34 32.14 -65.27
C LEU A 423 39.44 31.62 -63.82
N SER A 424 38.35 31.09 -63.28
CA SER A 424 38.34 30.47 -61.99
C SER A 424 37.92 29.01 -62.09
N CYS A 425 38.60 28.15 -61.39
CA CYS A 425 38.31 26.73 -61.29
C CYS A 425 37.92 26.38 -59.84
N SER A 426 36.81 25.72 -59.67
CA SER A 426 36.33 25.24 -58.39
C SER A 426 36.04 23.75 -58.41
N ALA A 427 36.10 23.09 -57.25
CA ALA A 427 35.79 21.67 -57.11
C ALA A 427 35.31 21.38 -55.67
N ASP A 428 34.42 20.42 -55.54
CA ASP A 428 34.05 19.86 -54.26
C ASP A 428 35.10 18.85 -53.83
N SER A 429 35.91 19.20 -52.82
CA SER A 429 37.00 18.37 -52.35
C SER A 429 37.38 18.64 -50.91
N ARG A 430 37.68 17.55 -50.20
CA ARG A 430 38.22 17.60 -48.84
C ARG A 430 39.43 16.62 -48.75
N PRO A 431 40.65 17.06 -48.42
CA PRO A 431 41.08 18.47 -48.38
C PRO A 431 40.89 19.21 -49.71
N PRO A 432 40.98 20.56 -49.71
CA PRO A 432 40.86 21.35 -50.93
C PRO A 432 41.74 20.85 -52.04
N ALA A 433 41.25 20.81 -53.28
CA ALA A 433 42.01 20.36 -54.45
C ALA A 433 43.07 21.38 -54.86
N SER A 434 44.17 20.88 -55.45
CA SER A 434 45.13 21.68 -56.25
C SER A 434 44.63 21.69 -57.68
N PHE A 435 44.95 22.77 -58.43
CA PHE A 435 44.50 22.92 -59.80
C PHE A 435 45.64 23.07 -60.77
N ASN A 436 45.51 22.41 -61.93
CA ASN A 436 46.36 22.55 -63.08
C ASN A 436 45.53 23.03 -64.27
N TRP A 437 46.08 23.95 -65.06
CA TRP A 437 45.43 24.53 -66.20
C TRP A 437 45.92 23.95 -67.53
N PHE A 438 45.02 23.86 -68.48
CA PHE A 438 45.29 23.33 -69.82
C PHE A 438 44.72 24.25 -70.88
N PHE A 439 45.54 24.47 -71.95
CA PHE A 439 45.14 25.15 -73.15
C PHE A 439 45.26 24.20 -74.34
N ASN A 440 44.19 23.99 -75.10
CA ASN A 440 44.09 23.01 -76.17
C ASN A 440 44.69 21.62 -75.80
N GLY A 441 44.48 21.19 -74.54
CA GLY A 441 44.96 19.93 -73.99
C GLY A 441 46.45 19.96 -73.52
N ASN A 442 47.17 21.02 -73.73
CA ASN A 442 48.56 21.18 -73.27
C ASN A 442 48.57 21.86 -71.87
N PRO A 443 49.44 21.41 -70.95
CA PRO A 443 49.53 22.00 -69.63
C PRO A 443 50.10 23.43 -69.69
N LEU A 444 49.49 24.29 -68.86
CA LEU A 444 49.97 25.66 -68.62
C LEU A 444 50.70 25.71 -67.26
N SER A 445 51.79 26.47 -67.22
CA SER A 445 52.58 26.69 -65.98
C SER A 445 51.91 27.75 -65.11
N ALA A 446 50.66 27.55 -64.75
CA ALA A 446 49.85 28.44 -63.88
C ALA A 446 49.32 27.63 -62.71
N PRO A 447 49.87 27.76 -61.50
CA PRO A 447 49.34 27.09 -60.31
C PRO A 447 48.15 27.86 -59.68
N GLY A 448 47.26 27.17 -59.10
CA GLY A 448 46.18 27.75 -58.35
C GLY A 448 44.79 27.69 -59.00
N SER A 449 43.77 28.12 -58.29
CA SER A 449 42.38 28.06 -58.73
C SER A 449 41.99 29.16 -59.72
N GLU A 450 42.92 30.07 -60.00
CA GLU A 450 42.68 31.19 -60.90
C GLU A 450 43.77 31.26 -61.96
N LEU A 451 43.37 31.56 -63.21
CA LEU A 451 44.25 31.82 -64.32
C LEU A 451 43.90 33.21 -64.87
N GLU A 452 44.85 34.11 -64.81
CA GLU A 452 44.72 35.44 -65.40
C GLU A 452 45.42 35.52 -66.76
N LEU A 453 44.71 35.84 -67.81
CA LEU A 453 45.19 36.08 -69.16
C LEU A 453 45.12 37.62 -69.41
N LEU A 454 46.27 38.24 -69.41
CA LEU A 454 46.35 39.72 -69.60
C LEU A 454 46.64 40.06 -71.07
N ASN A 455 45.99 41.12 -71.58
CA ASN A 455 46.13 41.62 -72.92
C ASN A 455 46.05 40.50 -73.97
N VAL A 456 44.90 39.77 -73.97
CA VAL A 456 44.77 38.53 -74.79
C VAL A 456 44.84 38.80 -76.26
N GLN A 457 45.59 37.91 -77.00
CA GLN A 457 45.80 37.96 -78.42
C GLN A 457 45.03 36.82 -79.13
N LYS A 458 44.77 36.97 -80.45
CA LYS A 458 44.06 35.98 -81.28
C LYS A 458 44.57 34.53 -81.15
N ASN A 459 45.93 34.38 -81.01
CA ASN A 459 46.54 33.05 -80.82
C ASN A 459 46.24 32.38 -79.53
N GLN A 460 45.60 33.09 -78.57
CA GLN A 460 45.10 32.56 -77.32
C GLN A 460 43.61 32.13 -77.40
N SER A 461 42.99 32.23 -78.57
CA SER A 461 41.71 31.60 -78.85
C SER A 461 41.85 30.09 -78.82
N GLY A 462 41.03 29.43 -78.13
CA GLY A 462 41.08 27.99 -78.00
C GLY A 462 40.30 27.45 -76.79
N ASN A 463 40.53 26.21 -76.48
CA ASN A 463 39.83 25.46 -75.42
C ASN A 463 40.67 25.49 -74.14
N TYR A 464 40.10 26.09 -73.11
CA TYR A 464 40.63 26.06 -71.74
C TYR A 464 39.96 25.03 -70.91
N SER A 465 40.67 24.31 -70.04
CA SER A 465 40.18 23.44 -69.04
C SER A 465 41.07 23.45 -67.81
N CYS A 466 40.48 23.12 -66.64
CA CYS A 466 41.28 22.95 -65.46
C CYS A 466 41.08 21.50 -64.89
N GLN A 467 42.12 20.99 -64.29
CA GLN A 467 42.08 19.68 -63.62
C GLN A 467 42.35 19.90 -62.14
N ALA A 468 41.35 19.49 -61.33
CA ALA A 468 41.46 19.44 -59.90
C ALA A 468 42.10 18.11 -59.46
N PHE A 469 42.96 18.15 -58.45
CA PHE A 469 43.67 16.98 -57.89
C PHE A 469 43.60 17.04 -56.37
N ASN A 470 43.12 15.93 -55.73
CA ASN A 470 43.16 15.77 -54.30
C ASN A 470 44.25 14.77 -53.91
N SER A 471 45.27 15.23 -53.18
CA SER A 471 46.42 14.42 -52.80
C SER A 471 46.11 13.30 -51.81
N ARG A 472 45.06 13.45 -50.99
CA ARG A 472 44.63 12.43 -50.03
C ARG A 472 43.89 11.28 -50.72
N THR A 473 42.97 11.59 -51.62
CA THR A 473 42.19 10.58 -52.34
C THR A 473 42.95 10.03 -53.54
N SER A 474 44.05 10.70 -53.94
CA SER A 474 44.83 10.44 -55.17
C SER A 474 43.98 10.43 -56.45
N ARG A 475 42.84 11.19 -56.39
CA ARG A 475 41.92 11.33 -57.53
C ARG A 475 42.06 12.67 -58.19
N TYR A 476 41.74 12.70 -59.47
CA TYR A 476 41.65 13.94 -60.25
C TYR A 476 40.36 13.94 -61.08
N GLN A 477 39.86 15.13 -61.36
CA GLN A 477 38.77 15.35 -62.29
C GLN A 477 39.03 16.64 -63.12
N THR A 478 38.66 16.61 -64.40
CA THR A 478 38.85 17.74 -65.32
C THR A 478 37.51 18.43 -65.56
N SER A 479 37.51 19.74 -65.66
CA SER A 479 36.28 20.55 -65.93
C SER A 479 35.82 20.29 -67.38
N GLN A 480 34.57 20.74 -67.64
CA GLN A 480 34.11 20.95 -68.99
C GLN A 480 35.05 21.94 -69.66
N VAL A 481 35.21 21.80 -70.98
CA VAL A 481 36.04 22.71 -71.81
C VAL A 481 35.29 24.04 -71.97
N SER A 482 35.95 25.15 -71.72
CA SER A 482 35.49 26.49 -72.02
C SER A 482 36.24 27.04 -73.26
N ALA A 483 35.51 27.25 -74.35
CA ALA A 483 36.04 27.72 -75.58
C ALA A 483 36.02 29.26 -75.64
N PHE A 484 37.19 29.90 -75.74
CA PHE A 484 37.31 31.34 -75.87
C PHE A 484 37.66 31.74 -77.25
N PHE A 485 36.97 32.69 -77.83
CA PHE A 485 37.18 33.25 -79.16
C PHE A 485 37.51 34.73 -78.98
N ILE A 486 38.80 35.06 -79.39
CA ILE A 486 39.31 36.43 -79.30
C ILE A 486 39.17 37.07 -80.67
N GLU A 487 38.31 38.09 -80.74
CA GLU A 487 37.96 38.82 -81.96
C GLU A 487 38.76 40.10 -82.01
N GLY A 488 39.30 40.44 -83.25
CA GLY A 488 40.00 41.72 -83.45
C GLY A 488 39.05 42.88 -83.29
N ILE A 489 39.57 43.98 -82.79
CA ILE A 489 38.80 45.23 -82.68
C ILE A 489 38.42 45.66 -84.11
N HIS A 490 37.15 45.51 -84.51
CA HIS A 490 36.62 46.18 -85.66
C HIS A 490 36.54 47.67 -85.31
N VAL A 491 37.50 48.46 -85.87
CA VAL A 491 37.39 49.89 -85.99
C VAL A 491 36.35 50.11 -87.07
N GLU A 492 35.14 50.51 -86.76
CA GLU A 492 34.20 51.05 -87.75
C GLU A 492 34.88 52.34 -88.31
N ASP A 493 35.30 52.28 -89.57
CA ASP A 493 35.71 53.47 -90.29
C ASP A 493 34.51 54.39 -90.31
N GLY A 494 34.65 55.56 -89.68
CA GLY A 494 33.62 56.59 -89.65
C GLY A 494 33.25 57.03 -91.05
N PRO A 495 32.06 57.55 -91.32
CA PRO A 495 31.54 57.88 -92.64
C PRO A 495 32.47 58.92 -93.32
N GLU A 496 33.00 58.61 -94.56
CA GLU A 496 33.70 59.50 -95.38
C GLU A 496 32.82 60.76 -95.63
N LYS A 497 33.32 61.92 -95.27
CA LYS A 497 32.80 63.19 -95.67
C LYS A 497 32.95 63.30 -97.16
N VAL A 498 31.87 63.14 -97.94
CA VAL A 498 31.77 63.54 -99.30
C VAL A 498 31.47 65.03 -99.35
N ASN A 499 32.38 65.84 -99.99
CA ASN A 499 32.15 67.23 -100.38
C ASN A 499 31.03 67.40 -101.38
#